data_eb54fcbd968ce1659bb67a364d93f180
#
_entry.id   eb54fcbd968ce1659bb67a364d93f180
#
_cell.length_a   1.000
_cell.length_b   1.000
_cell.length_c   1.000
_cell.angle_alpha   90.00
_cell.angle_beta   90.00
_cell.angle_gamma   90.00
#
_symmetry.space_group_name_H-M   'P 1'
#
loop_
_entity.id
_entity.type
_entity.pdbx_description
1 polymer ?
#
loop_
_entity_poly.entity_id
_entity_poly.type
_entity_poly.pdbx_seq_one_letter_code
_entity_poly.pdbx_strand_id
1 'polypeptide(L)'
;NPETTFEFDSLPETDNARVTRPTNSDHYPELTFDYTDTGDYGHFSVGALAKTVSTDGDFSGVGGVRNTNDTAFGYGLRLSGSFNITERGDAFLYQGYYGDGIGRYVAIGAVPAGYVQDDGDIDTIQAYGGYIDYRHYWTEKWRSNLVLGGMGVDNPRGLRNSLITKQAASVHANLLWSPVDPLTLGGEYLYAQREVENGFDGNFNRVQFSAKYDF
;
A
#
# COMPACT_ATOMS: atom_id res chain seq x y z
N ASN A 1 -9.17 19.67 -14.74
CA ASN A 1 -8.92 18.49 -13.92
C ASN A 1 -10.04 17.48 -14.17
N PRO A 2 -9.81 16.37 -14.84
CA PRO A 2 -10.73 15.25 -14.75
C PRO A 2 -10.36 14.48 -13.48
N GLU A 3 -11.17 14.59 -12.44
CA GLU A 3 -11.23 13.64 -11.37
C GLU A 3 -11.67 12.30 -11.98
N THR A 4 -10.76 11.37 -12.13
CA THR A 4 -11.12 9.98 -12.34
C THR A 4 -11.59 9.42 -11.00
N THR A 5 -12.82 9.71 -10.66
CA THR A 5 -13.59 8.89 -9.73
C THR A 5 -13.73 7.53 -10.38
N PHE A 6 -13.07 6.52 -9.84
CA PHE A 6 -13.45 5.15 -10.12
C PHE A 6 -14.81 4.93 -9.46
N GLU A 7 -15.89 5.19 -10.21
CA GLU A 7 -17.19 4.65 -9.85
C GLU A 7 -17.04 3.12 -9.93
N PHE A 8 -17.16 2.45 -8.79
CA PHE A 8 -17.48 1.04 -8.78
C PHE A 8 -18.92 0.92 -9.28
N ASP A 9 -19.06 0.83 -10.61
CA ASP A 9 -20.34 0.54 -11.22
C ASP A 9 -20.83 -0.79 -10.66
N SER A 10 -22.10 -0.83 -10.29
CA SER A 10 -22.78 -1.93 -9.63
C SER A 10 -22.44 -3.25 -10.30
N LEU A 11 -21.73 -4.11 -9.57
CA LEU A 11 -21.56 -5.51 -9.95
C LEU A 11 -22.95 -6.13 -10.10
N PRO A 12 -23.21 -6.93 -11.15
CA PRO A 12 -24.48 -7.60 -11.29
C PRO A 12 -24.75 -8.46 -10.05
N GLU A 13 -25.91 -8.28 -9.49
CA GLU A 13 -26.45 -8.99 -8.34
C GLU A 13 -26.66 -10.47 -8.72
N THR A 14 -25.60 -11.26 -8.69
CA THR A 14 -25.70 -12.71 -8.85
C THR A 14 -24.96 -13.39 -7.70
N ASP A 15 -25.77 -13.96 -6.82
CA ASP A 15 -25.46 -14.97 -5.82
C ASP A 15 -24.25 -14.74 -4.89
N ASN A 16 -24.59 -14.43 -3.65
CA ASN A 16 -23.69 -14.44 -2.48
C ASN A 16 -22.57 -13.39 -2.45
N ALA A 17 -22.79 -12.21 -2.98
CA ALA A 17 -21.92 -11.07 -2.70
C ALA A 17 -22.07 -10.67 -1.23
N ARG A 18 -21.22 -11.25 -0.38
CA ARG A 18 -20.94 -10.73 0.95
C ARG A 18 -20.46 -9.30 0.77
N VAL A 19 -21.29 -8.33 1.14
CA VAL A 19 -20.95 -6.93 0.99
C VAL A 19 -19.89 -6.61 2.01
N THR A 20 -18.63 -6.60 1.56
CA THR A 20 -17.52 -6.06 2.34
C THR A 20 -17.71 -4.55 2.45
N ARG A 21 -18.26 -4.07 3.55
CA ARG A 21 -18.13 -2.66 3.86
C ARG A 21 -16.80 -2.45 4.55
N PRO A 22 -15.99 -1.48 4.09
CA PRO A 22 -14.81 -1.09 4.83
C PRO A 22 -15.26 -0.63 6.23
N THR A 23 -14.55 -1.10 7.23
CA THR A 23 -14.67 -0.59 8.59
C THR A 23 -14.42 0.92 8.57
N ASN A 24 -15.35 1.71 9.04
CA ASN A 24 -15.36 3.16 8.80
C ASN A 24 -15.32 4.01 10.07
N SER A 25 -15.11 3.43 11.23
CA SER A 25 -15.05 4.18 12.47
C SER A 25 -13.78 3.88 13.26
N ASP A 26 -12.87 4.84 13.29
CA ASP A 26 -11.72 4.83 14.20
C ASP A 26 -12.15 5.46 15.54
N HIS A 27 -12.73 4.67 16.44
CA HIS A 27 -13.20 5.16 17.75
C HIS A 27 -12.06 5.35 18.76
N TYR A 28 -10.94 4.71 18.56
CA TYR A 28 -9.79 4.74 19.46
C TYR A 28 -8.54 5.25 18.76
N PRO A 29 -7.66 5.96 19.49
CA PRO A 29 -6.38 6.39 18.92
C PRO A 29 -5.51 5.18 18.59
N GLU A 30 -4.73 5.32 17.53
CA GLU A 30 -3.69 4.35 17.18
C GLU A 30 -2.41 4.67 17.94
N LEU A 31 -1.68 3.64 18.31
CA LEU A 31 -0.37 3.76 18.92
C LEU A 31 0.69 3.38 17.92
N THR A 32 1.66 4.25 17.74
CA THR A 32 2.82 3.98 16.88
C THR A 32 4.10 4.10 17.69
N PHE A 33 5.04 3.24 17.38
CA PHE A 33 6.40 3.29 17.88
C PHE A 33 7.36 3.26 16.70
N ASP A 34 8.34 4.14 16.69
CA ASP A 34 9.40 4.17 15.69
C ASP A 34 10.76 4.36 16.35
N TYR A 35 11.72 3.55 15.93
CA TYR A 35 13.14 3.69 16.27
C TYR A 35 13.95 3.81 15.00
N THR A 36 14.82 4.80 14.93
CA THR A 36 15.73 5.01 13.80
C THR A 36 17.14 5.20 14.30
N ASP A 37 18.09 4.47 13.71
CA ASP A 37 19.51 4.65 13.87
C ASP A 37 20.12 5.16 12.56
N THR A 38 21.07 6.09 12.64
CA THR A 38 21.69 6.74 11.48
C THR A 38 23.18 6.83 11.67
N GLY A 39 23.93 6.49 10.63
CA GLY A 39 25.39 6.54 10.61
C GLY A 39 25.94 6.67 9.19
N ASP A 40 27.25 6.52 9.04
CA ASP A 40 27.92 6.59 7.74
C ASP A 40 27.43 5.51 6.78
N TYR A 41 26.94 4.39 7.30
CA TYR A 41 26.35 3.30 6.52
C TYR A 41 25.00 3.69 5.86
N GLY A 42 24.34 4.75 6.33
CA GLY A 42 23.00 5.16 5.96
C GLY A 42 22.09 5.24 7.19
N HIS A 43 20.90 4.67 7.10
CA HIS A 43 19.99 4.55 8.25
C HIS A 43 19.21 3.25 8.22
N PHE A 44 18.73 2.88 9.39
CA PHE A 44 17.82 1.76 9.57
C PHE A 44 16.70 2.20 10.54
N SER A 45 15.48 1.81 10.26
CA SER A 45 14.31 2.16 11.08
C SER A 45 13.39 0.96 11.24
N VAL A 46 12.93 0.73 12.47
CA VAL A 46 11.86 -0.21 12.79
C VAL A 46 10.67 0.55 13.35
N GLY A 47 9.49 0.18 12.91
CA GLY A 47 8.25 0.75 13.39
C GLY A 47 7.26 -0.35 13.80
N ALA A 48 6.44 -0.05 14.78
CA ALA A 48 5.31 -0.88 15.21
C ALA A 48 4.05 -0.03 15.31
N LEU A 49 2.91 -0.66 15.01
CA LEU A 49 1.59 -0.07 15.05
C LEU A 49 0.68 -0.99 15.86
N ALA A 50 -0.14 -0.41 16.74
CA ALA A 50 -1.26 -1.08 17.36
C ALA A 50 -2.50 -0.20 17.19
N LYS A 51 -3.59 -0.79 16.72
CA LYS A 51 -4.84 -0.09 16.41
C LYS A 51 -6.06 -0.95 16.68
N THR A 52 -7.22 -0.33 16.66
CA THR A 52 -8.49 -1.01 16.56
C THR A 52 -9.08 -0.87 15.16
N VAL A 53 -9.78 -1.89 14.74
CA VAL A 53 -10.59 -1.92 13.51
C VAL A 53 -12.01 -2.07 13.95
N SER A 54 -12.85 -1.06 13.72
CA SER A 54 -14.22 -1.04 14.24
C SER A 54 -15.22 -0.92 13.10
N THR A 55 -16.41 -1.45 13.32
CA THR A 55 -17.59 -1.20 12.49
C THR A 55 -18.70 -0.66 13.35
N ASP A 56 -19.45 0.30 12.83
CA ASP A 56 -20.57 0.91 13.49
C ASP A 56 -21.68 1.14 12.45
N GLY A 57 -22.86 0.61 12.70
CA GLY A 57 -24.03 0.84 11.88
C GLY A 57 -24.81 -0.39 11.47
N ASP A 58 -25.84 -0.15 10.68
CA ASP A 58 -26.71 -1.19 10.15
C ASP A 58 -26.06 -1.91 8.98
N PHE A 59 -25.91 -3.20 9.10
CA PHE A 59 -25.42 -4.09 8.06
C PHE A 59 -26.59 -4.82 7.41
N SER A 60 -26.73 -4.70 6.09
CA SER A 60 -27.72 -5.44 5.30
C SER A 60 -27.02 -6.65 4.67
N GLY A 61 -27.15 -7.80 5.27
CA GLY A 61 -26.59 -9.07 4.78
C GLY A 61 -27.67 -10.10 4.41
N VAL A 62 -27.23 -11.31 4.04
CA VAL A 62 -28.15 -12.45 3.84
C VAL A 62 -28.80 -12.78 5.19
N GLY A 63 -30.07 -12.44 5.36
CA GLY A 63 -30.84 -12.64 6.59
C GLY A 63 -31.41 -11.38 7.24
N GLY A 64 -31.23 -10.21 6.62
CA GLY A 64 -31.84 -8.95 7.05
C GLY A 64 -30.82 -7.89 7.52
N VAL A 65 -31.35 -6.75 7.99
CA VAL A 65 -30.57 -5.67 8.58
C VAL A 65 -30.14 -6.09 9.98
N ARG A 66 -28.84 -6.07 10.25
CA ARG A 66 -28.27 -6.25 11.59
C ARG A 66 -27.53 -4.98 11.98
N ASN A 67 -27.75 -4.51 13.18
CA ASN A 67 -26.88 -3.49 13.78
C ASN A 67 -25.64 -4.21 14.30
N THR A 68 -24.49 -3.87 13.72
CA THR A 68 -23.20 -4.43 14.13
C THR A 68 -22.37 -3.33 14.77
N ASN A 69 -21.93 -3.59 15.97
CA ASN A 69 -20.96 -2.76 16.69
C ASN A 69 -19.90 -3.70 17.24
N ASP A 70 -18.89 -3.96 16.42
CA ASP A 70 -17.79 -4.85 16.77
C ASP A 70 -16.45 -4.15 16.58
N THR A 71 -15.44 -4.65 17.30
CA THR A 71 -14.09 -4.08 17.32
C THR A 71 -13.07 -5.19 17.40
N ALA A 72 -12.20 -5.25 16.38
CA ALA A 72 -11.07 -6.17 16.32
C ALA A 72 -9.75 -5.43 16.58
N PHE A 73 -8.74 -6.16 17.05
CA PHE A 73 -7.40 -5.64 17.23
C PHE A 73 -6.59 -5.78 15.95
N GLY A 74 -5.92 -4.70 15.54
CA GLY A 74 -4.98 -4.68 14.42
C GLY A 74 -3.57 -4.33 14.87
N TYR A 75 -2.57 -4.87 14.19
CA TYR A 75 -1.17 -4.56 14.44
C TYR A 75 -0.36 -4.53 13.16
N GLY A 76 0.75 -3.80 13.18
CA GLY A 76 1.67 -3.73 12.05
C GLY A 76 3.12 -3.57 12.49
N LEU A 77 4.02 -4.10 11.66
CA LEU A 77 5.45 -3.94 11.79
C LEU A 77 6.02 -3.37 10.49
N ARG A 78 6.99 -2.50 10.60
CA ARG A 78 7.71 -1.89 9.47
C ARG A 78 9.21 -1.97 9.71
N LEU A 79 9.94 -2.35 8.68
CA LEU A 79 11.38 -2.22 8.59
C LEU A 79 11.71 -1.38 7.37
N SER A 80 12.53 -0.35 7.51
CA SER A 80 12.98 0.47 6.39
C SER A 80 14.38 1.00 6.61
N GLY A 81 15.03 1.41 5.54
CA GLY A 81 16.35 2.00 5.66
C GLY A 81 17.04 2.26 4.33
N SER A 82 18.30 2.65 4.44
CA SER A 82 19.19 2.80 3.30
C SER A 82 20.61 2.35 3.67
N PHE A 83 21.31 1.81 2.67
CA PHE A 83 22.74 1.53 2.74
C PHE A 83 23.48 2.37 1.72
N ASN A 84 24.37 3.24 2.19
CA ASN A 84 25.27 4.00 1.34
C ASN A 84 26.32 3.08 0.74
N ILE A 85 26.51 3.12 -0.59
CA ILE A 85 27.45 2.23 -1.31
C ILE A 85 28.70 3.00 -1.66
N THR A 86 28.55 4.23 -2.10
CA THR A 86 29.65 5.11 -2.51
C THR A 86 29.52 6.49 -1.90
N GLU A 87 30.65 7.18 -1.77
CA GLU A 87 30.67 8.61 -1.35
C GLU A 87 29.95 9.53 -2.33
N ARG A 88 29.76 9.09 -3.58
CA ARG A 88 29.01 9.83 -4.59
C ARG A 88 27.49 9.85 -4.33
N GLY A 89 26.98 8.94 -3.48
CA GLY A 89 25.57 8.87 -3.09
C GLY A 89 24.82 7.69 -3.68
N ASP A 90 25.52 6.73 -4.31
CA ASP A 90 24.88 5.45 -4.66
C ASP A 90 24.40 4.76 -3.40
N ALA A 91 23.19 4.26 -3.42
CA ALA A 91 22.58 3.67 -2.25
C ALA A 91 21.54 2.60 -2.61
N PHE A 92 21.40 1.61 -1.73
CA PHE A 92 20.21 0.78 -1.66
C PHE A 92 19.25 1.34 -0.61
N LEU A 93 17.97 1.46 -0.99
CA LEU A 93 16.90 1.81 -0.08
C LEU A 93 15.92 0.64 -0.03
N TYR A 94 15.31 0.42 1.12
CA TYR A 94 14.36 -0.67 1.29
C TYR A 94 13.28 -0.32 2.30
N GLN A 95 12.12 -0.89 2.09
CA GLN A 95 11.05 -0.91 3.08
C GLN A 95 10.30 -2.23 2.97
N GLY A 96 10.02 -2.85 4.11
CA GLY A 96 9.12 -3.97 4.24
C GLY A 96 8.11 -3.69 5.35
N TYR A 97 6.90 -4.20 5.19
CA TYR A 97 5.86 -4.15 6.22
C TYR A 97 5.08 -5.46 6.25
N TYR A 98 4.55 -5.75 7.42
CA TYR A 98 3.68 -6.87 7.68
C TYR A 98 2.70 -6.49 8.78
N GLY A 99 1.46 -6.90 8.66
CA GLY A 99 0.51 -6.67 9.73
C GLY A 99 -0.88 -7.24 9.43
N ASP A 100 -1.74 -7.13 10.42
CA ASP A 100 -3.12 -7.54 10.39
C ASP A 100 -3.99 -6.34 10.74
N GLY A 101 -5.05 -6.09 9.95
CA GLY A 101 -5.88 -4.91 10.12
C GLY A 101 -5.24 -3.58 9.70
N ILE A 102 -4.14 -3.61 8.94
CA ILE A 102 -3.34 -2.42 8.58
C ILE A 102 -3.77 -1.75 7.28
N GLY A 103 -4.90 -2.13 6.69
CA GLY A 103 -5.30 -1.82 5.32
C GLY A 103 -4.94 -0.43 4.79
N ARG A 104 -5.25 0.66 5.53
CA ARG A 104 -4.95 2.03 5.07
C ARG A 104 -3.46 2.35 4.92
N TYR A 105 -2.59 1.56 5.54
CA TYR A 105 -1.13 1.69 5.45
C TYR A 105 -0.55 0.92 4.26
N VAL A 106 -1.39 0.13 3.59
CA VAL A 106 -1.01 -0.68 2.43
C VAL A 106 -1.54 -0.01 1.17
N ALA A 107 -0.65 0.33 0.23
CA ALA A 107 -0.99 0.86 -1.10
C ALA A 107 -2.09 1.95 -1.07
N ILE A 108 -2.04 2.87 -0.12
CA ILE A 108 -2.93 4.05 -0.02
C ILE A 108 -4.43 3.63 -0.01
N GLY A 109 -4.78 2.64 0.82
CA GLY A 109 -6.16 2.21 0.99
C GLY A 109 -6.71 1.26 -0.08
N ALA A 110 -5.83 0.70 -0.92
CA ALA A 110 -6.24 -0.33 -1.88
C ALA A 110 -6.63 -1.68 -1.22
N VAL A 111 -6.35 -1.81 0.08
CA VAL A 111 -6.66 -2.98 0.88
C VAL A 111 -7.51 -2.54 2.08
N PRO A 112 -8.69 -3.12 2.33
CA PRO A 112 -9.44 -2.85 3.54
C PRO A 112 -8.74 -3.41 4.78
N ALA A 113 -9.00 -2.82 5.96
CA ALA A 113 -8.44 -3.29 7.21
C ALA A 113 -9.07 -4.60 7.69
N GLY A 114 -10.34 -4.82 7.37
CA GLY A 114 -11.11 -5.99 7.73
C GLY A 114 -12.45 -6.02 7.00
N TYR A 115 -13.21 -7.05 7.21
CA TYR A 115 -14.55 -7.19 6.70
C TYR A 115 -15.47 -7.75 7.79
N VAL A 116 -16.76 -7.44 7.68
CA VAL A 116 -17.79 -7.92 8.61
C VAL A 116 -18.32 -9.25 8.09
N GLN A 117 -18.31 -10.28 8.94
CA GLN A 117 -18.87 -11.60 8.66
C GLN A 117 -20.40 -11.60 8.75
N ASP A 118 -21.03 -12.71 8.33
CA ASP A 118 -22.50 -12.86 8.37
C ASP A 118 -23.06 -12.87 9.81
N ASP A 119 -22.25 -13.19 10.81
CA ASP A 119 -22.59 -13.15 12.24
C ASP A 119 -22.44 -11.77 12.86
N GLY A 120 -21.77 -10.84 12.16
CA GLY A 120 -21.54 -9.46 12.58
C GLY A 120 -20.15 -9.23 13.15
N ASP A 121 -19.32 -10.24 13.28
CA ASP A 121 -17.95 -10.14 13.77
C ASP A 121 -17.02 -9.58 12.69
N ILE A 122 -15.96 -8.89 13.11
CA ILE A 122 -14.92 -8.38 12.21
C ILE A 122 -13.81 -9.41 12.07
N ASP A 123 -13.53 -9.83 10.82
CA ASP A 123 -12.28 -10.47 10.45
C ASP A 123 -11.29 -9.43 9.91
N THR A 124 -10.14 -9.31 10.56
CA THR A 124 -9.06 -8.45 10.08
C THR A 124 -8.34 -9.09 8.89
N ILE A 125 -7.74 -8.26 8.05
CA ILE A 125 -7.05 -8.70 6.83
C ILE A 125 -5.56 -8.55 7.02
N GLN A 126 -4.85 -9.68 6.87
CA GLN A 126 -3.41 -9.71 6.89
C GLN A 126 -2.84 -9.20 5.56
N ALA A 127 -1.88 -8.30 5.64
CA ALA A 127 -1.21 -7.75 4.48
C ALA A 127 0.29 -7.59 4.72
N TYR A 128 1.06 -7.78 3.66
CA TYR A 128 2.51 -7.63 3.66
C TYR A 128 2.99 -7.07 2.34
N GLY A 129 4.16 -6.45 2.37
CA GLY A 129 4.74 -5.92 1.15
C GLY A 129 5.97 -5.08 1.42
N GLY A 130 6.44 -4.41 0.38
CA GLY A 130 7.59 -3.55 0.47
C GLY A 130 8.18 -3.21 -0.89
N TYR A 131 9.32 -2.57 -0.84
CA TYR A 131 10.12 -2.28 -2.02
C TYR A 131 11.62 -2.31 -1.72
N ILE A 132 12.40 -2.47 -2.77
CA ILE A 132 13.83 -2.21 -2.81
C ILE A 132 14.10 -1.20 -3.94
N ASP A 133 15.00 -0.27 -3.70
CA ASP A 133 15.39 0.79 -4.63
C ASP A 133 16.92 0.82 -4.71
N TYR A 134 17.45 0.77 -5.92
CA TYR A 134 18.84 1.06 -6.19
C TYR A 134 18.97 2.42 -6.85
N ARG A 135 19.62 3.34 -6.13
CA ARG A 135 19.98 4.67 -6.63
C ARG A 135 21.40 4.65 -7.16
N HIS A 136 21.57 5.15 -8.37
CA HIS A 136 22.88 5.29 -9.00
C HIS A 136 23.12 6.71 -9.51
N TYR A 137 24.28 7.26 -9.17
CA TYR A 137 24.76 8.55 -9.67
C TYR A 137 25.73 8.34 -10.83
N TRP A 138 25.30 8.61 -12.05
CA TRP A 138 26.14 8.60 -13.26
C TRP A 138 27.17 9.73 -13.22
N THR A 139 26.72 10.92 -12.82
CA THR A 139 27.51 12.13 -12.63
C THR A 139 26.91 12.96 -11.48
N GLU A 140 27.49 14.09 -11.13
CA GLU A 140 26.90 15.05 -10.17
C GLU A 140 25.51 15.55 -10.59
N LYS A 141 25.22 15.54 -11.90
CA LYS A 141 23.96 16.07 -12.46
C LYS A 141 22.97 14.99 -12.89
N TRP A 142 23.41 13.76 -13.04
CA TRP A 142 22.58 12.67 -13.54
C TRP A 142 22.52 11.53 -12.54
N ARG A 143 21.33 11.13 -12.20
CA ARG A 143 21.06 9.93 -11.38
C ARG A 143 19.88 9.16 -11.89
N SER A 144 19.82 7.88 -11.56
CA SER A 144 18.67 7.03 -11.82
C SER A 144 18.34 6.17 -10.60
N ASN A 145 17.09 5.74 -10.53
CA ASN A 145 16.63 4.76 -9.57
C ASN A 145 15.98 3.60 -10.33
N LEU A 146 16.20 2.39 -9.82
CA LEU A 146 15.47 1.20 -10.18
C LEU A 146 14.76 0.69 -8.93
N VAL A 147 13.42 0.75 -8.94
CA VAL A 147 12.59 0.34 -7.81
C VAL A 147 11.80 -0.91 -8.19
N LEU A 148 11.87 -1.91 -7.32
CA LEU A 148 11.04 -3.12 -7.38
C LEU A 148 10.15 -3.13 -6.15
N GLY A 149 8.85 -3.14 -6.36
CA GLY A 149 7.86 -3.16 -5.28
C GLY A 149 6.89 -4.30 -5.41
N GLY A 150 6.34 -4.76 -4.28
CA GLY A 150 5.32 -5.78 -4.26
C GLY A 150 4.54 -5.82 -2.96
N MET A 151 3.34 -6.35 -3.05
CA MET A 151 2.46 -6.58 -1.90
C MET A 151 1.62 -7.83 -2.09
N GLY A 152 1.25 -8.46 -0.98
CA GLY A 152 0.29 -9.55 -0.93
C GLY A 152 -0.71 -9.34 0.20
N VAL A 153 -1.88 -9.91 0.03
CA VAL A 153 -3.01 -9.82 0.97
C VAL A 153 -3.54 -11.22 1.19
N ASP A 154 -3.70 -11.62 2.43
CA ASP A 154 -4.39 -12.88 2.79
C ASP A 154 -5.85 -12.55 3.07
N ASN A 155 -6.64 -12.62 2.01
CA ASN A 155 -8.06 -12.34 2.08
C ASN A 155 -8.83 -13.56 2.63
N PRO A 156 -9.86 -13.31 3.42
CA PRO A 156 -10.71 -14.37 3.95
C PRO A 156 -11.34 -15.24 2.87
N ARG A 157 -11.58 -16.51 3.21
CA ARG A 157 -12.10 -17.51 2.26
C ARG A 157 -13.41 -17.13 1.59
N GLY A 158 -14.24 -16.34 2.27
CA GLY A 158 -15.51 -15.85 1.73
C GLY A 158 -15.36 -14.87 0.55
N LEU A 159 -14.18 -14.31 0.34
CA LEU A 159 -13.89 -13.31 -0.69
C LEU A 159 -13.13 -13.86 -1.91
N ARG A 160 -12.89 -15.18 -1.97
CA ARG A 160 -12.06 -15.80 -3.02
C ARG A 160 -12.60 -15.68 -4.44
N ASN A 161 -13.87 -15.35 -4.62
CA ASN A 161 -14.47 -15.12 -5.94
C ASN A 161 -14.71 -13.64 -6.23
N SER A 162 -14.05 -12.74 -5.51
CA SER A 162 -14.24 -11.31 -5.64
C SER A 162 -13.14 -10.63 -6.46
N LEU A 163 -13.36 -9.37 -6.83
CA LEU A 163 -12.40 -8.52 -7.52
C LEU A 163 -11.44 -7.78 -6.56
N ILE A 164 -11.36 -8.21 -5.30
CA ILE A 164 -10.44 -7.61 -4.34
C ILE A 164 -8.99 -8.01 -4.64
N THR A 165 -8.08 -7.14 -4.30
CA THR A 165 -6.65 -7.35 -4.54
C THR A 165 -6.14 -8.55 -3.73
N LYS A 166 -5.48 -9.49 -4.41
CA LYS A 166 -4.73 -10.59 -3.83
C LYS A 166 -3.25 -10.24 -3.75
N GLN A 167 -2.70 -9.76 -4.84
CA GLN A 167 -1.30 -9.32 -4.90
C GLN A 167 -1.09 -8.27 -5.98
N ALA A 168 -0.03 -7.48 -5.82
CA ALA A 168 0.42 -6.54 -6.84
C ALA A 168 1.94 -6.44 -6.83
N ALA A 169 2.53 -6.16 -7.98
CA ALA A 169 3.96 -5.91 -8.14
C ALA A 169 4.20 -4.78 -9.12
N SER A 170 5.30 -4.06 -8.96
CA SER A 170 5.68 -2.97 -9.86
C SER A 170 7.19 -2.87 -10.03
N VAL A 171 7.58 -2.35 -11.20
CA VAL A 171 8.95 -1.98 -11.54
C VAL A 171 8.93 -0.53 -11.99
N HIS A 172 9.81 0.30 -11.42
CA HIS A 172 9.98 1.69 -11.82
C HIS A 172 11.43 1.91 -12.22
N ALA A 173 11.66 2.55 -13.34
CA ALA A 173 12.98 2.98 -13.77
C ALA A 173 12.91 4.46 -14.15
N ASN A 174 13.73 5.28 -13.52
CA ASN A 174 13.76 6.71 -13.78
C ASN A 174 15.15 7.22 -14.15
N LEU A 175 15.17 8.37 -14.79
CA LEU A 175 16.37 9.14 -15.04
C LEU A 175 16.09 10.59 -14.65
N LEU A 176 16.93 11.14 -13.78
CA LEU A 176 16.81 12.48 -13.23
C LEU A 176 18.01 13.30 -13.63
N TRP A 177 17.77 14.54 -14.07
CA TRP A 177 18.77 15.51 -14.47
C TRP A 177 18.63 16.81 -13.69
N SER A 178 19.69 17.21 -12.99
CA SER A 178 19.77 18.46 -12.25
C SER A 178 20.79 19.39 -12.94
N PRO A 179 20.37 20.16 -13.96
CA PRO A 179 21.28 21.06 -14.70
C PRO A 179 21.88 22.15 -13.84
N VAL A 180 21.10 22.64 -12.88
CA VAL A 180 21.46 23.65 -11.86
C VAL A 180 20.83 23.24 -10.53
N ASP A 181 21.41 23.64 -9.41
CA ASP A 181 21.01 23.20 -8.07
C ASP A 181 19.51 23.26 -7.78
N PRO A 182 18.77 24.35 -8.09
CA PRO A 182 17.35 24.40 -7.75
C PRO A 182 16.44 23.59 -8.70
N LEU A 183 16.92 23.10 -9.85
CA LEU A 183 16.08 22.47 -10.88
C LEU A 183 16.44 21.01 -11.07
N THR A 184 15.45 20.13 -10.93
CA THR A 184 15.54 18.72 -11.33
C THR A 184 14.44 18.38 -12.33
N LEU A 185 14.83 17.84 -13.46
CA LEU A 185 13.94 17.28 -14.48
C LEU A 185 14.01 15.77 -14.43
N GLY A 186 12.88 15.09 -14.63
CA GLY A 186 12.82 13.64 -14.55
C GLY A 186 11.91 13.00 -15.58
N GLY A 187 12.28 11.79 -16.00
CA GLY A 187 11.44 10.88 -16.74
C GLY A 187 11.42 9.52 -16.04
N GLU A 188 10.25 8.90 -15.95
CA GLU A 188 10.05 7.58 -15.34
C GLU A 188 9.23 6.69 -16.26
N TYR A 189 9.64 5.44 -16.37
CA TYR A 189 8.83 4.34 -16.87
C TYR A 189 8.41 3.46 -15.69
N LEU A 190 7.12 3.13 -15.65
CA LEU A 190 6.52 2.26 -14.66
C LEU A 190 5.77 1.13 -15.36
N TYR A 191 6.05 -0.09 -14.93
CA TYR A 191 5.23 -1.27 -15.20
C TYR A 191 4.64 -1.78 -13.89
N ALA A 192 3.36 -2.09 -13.88
CA ALA A 192 2.71 -2.71 -12.73
C ALA A 192 1.74 -3.80 -13.17
N GLN A 193 1.58 -4.81 -12.30
CA GLN A 193 0.58 -5.86 -12.44
C GLN A 193 -0.17 -6.05 -11.14
N ARG A 194 -1.43 -6.45 -11.25
CA ARG A 194 -2.32 -6.76 -10.13
C ARG A 194 -3.07 -8.04 -10.43
N GLU A 195 -3.16 -8.93 -9.45
CA GLU A 195 -4.02 -10.10 -9.43
C GLU A 195 -5.11 -9.92 -8.38
N VAL A 196 -6.31 -10.37 -8.67
CA VAL A 196 -7.46 -10.36 -7.75
C VAL A 196 -7.86 -11.78 -7.37
N GLU A 197 -8.66 -11.92 -6.30
CA GLU A 197 -8.97 -13.22 -5.69
C GLU A 197 -9.68 -14.22 -6.61
N ASN A 198 -10.45 -13.76 -7.59
CA ASN A 198 -11.08 -14.64 -8.58
C ASN A 198 -10.13 -15.13 -9.70
N GLY A 199 -8.82 -14.80 -9.61
CA GLY A 199 -7.80 -15.22 -10.56
C GLY A 199 -7.67 -14.33 -11.79
N PHE A 200 -8.44 -13.25 -11.92
CA PHE A 200 -8.17 -12.28 -12.97
C PHE A 200 -6.93 -11.45 -12.63
N ASP A 201 -6.17 -11.14 -13.65
CA ASP A 201 -5.01 -10.27 -13.57
C ASP A 201 -5.08 -9.15 -14.60
N GLY A 202 -4.36 -8.09 -14.34
CA GLY A 202 -4.21 -6.96 -15.23
C GLY A 202 -2.85 -6.29 -15.04
N ASN A 203 -2.39 -5.62 -16.08
CA ASN A 203 -1.17 -4.84 -16.02
C ASN A 203 -1.35 -3.48 -16.70
N PHE A 204 -0.48 -2.56 -16.37
CA PHE A 204 -0.41 -1.28 -17.05
C PHE A 204 1.02 -0.77 -17.16
N ASN A 205 1.22 0.11 -18.13
CA ASN A 205 2.48 0.80 -18.38
C ASN A 205 2.23 2.31 -18.31
N ARG A 206 3.14 3.03 -17.70
CA ARG A 206 3.08 4.50 -17.62
C ARG A 206 4.43 5.12 -17.90
N VAL A 207 4.44 6.17 -18.69
CA VAL A 207 5.56 7.10 -18.81
C VAL A 207 5.16 8.42 -18.15
N GLN A 208 5.99 8.94 -17.28
CA GLN A 208 5.75 10.17 -16.56
C GLN A 208 6.96 11.10 -16.69
N PHE A 209 6.70 12.39 -16.84
CA PHE A 209 7.73 13.45 -16.78
C PHE A 209 7.43 14.35 -15.59
N SER A 210 8.50 14.83 -14.97
CA SER A 210 8.42 15.72 -13.81
C SER A 210 9.45 16.84 -13.89
N ALA A 211 9.11 17.97 -13.31
CA ALA A 211 10.03 19.07 -13.05
C ALA A 211 9.85 19.52 -11.59
N LYS A 212 10.94 19.60 -10.85
CA LYS A 212 10.98 20.09 -9.47
C LYS A 212 11.89 21.31 -9.42
N TYR A 213 11.42 22.37 -8.77
CA TYR A 213 12.20 23.56 -8.49
C TYR A 213 12.16 23.85 -6.98
N ASP A 214 13.33 23.93 -6.36
CA ASP A 214 13.48 24.22 -4.93
C ASP A 214 13.74 25.74 -4.79
N PHE A 215 12.93 26.44 -3.97
CA PHE A 215 13.01 27.90 -3.75
C PHE A 215 13.91 28.24 -2.57
#